data_5867eb162b80181050fc4b0bd6818ccc
#
_entry.id   5867eb162b80181050fc4b0bd6818ccc
#
_cell.length_a   1.000
_cell.length_b   1.000
_cell.length_c   1.000
_cell.angle_alpha   90.00
_cell.angle_beta   90.00
_cell.angle_gamma   90.00
#
_symmetry.space_group_name_H-M   'P 1'
#
loop_
_entity.id
_entity.type
_entity.pdbx_description
1 polymer ?
#
loop_
_entity_poly.entity_id
_entity_poly.type
_entity_poly.pdbx_seq_one_letter_code
_entity_poly.pdbx_strand_id
1 'polypeptide(L)'
;MKKIVPIIALFLMMSACVKPDKPKEIRFSVLGDSYSAYEGFVDPETNDVYPYENIGVKSAEQMWWHKVATKTGWSMEKNNSFSGSLVCNFDYVHYYGSYSFLRRMNDLGSPDVIFIFGATNDACAHNGDYVPIVPIGDYVYADWTEEQLCTFRPALAYLFEYLNQMYPQAELYFLLDMDLGSGSIDVDRRDLFIGSIHRIASYYKVKCIDLEGIQKSQWHPNVDGQETIARQVIEALQIDFNV
;
A
#
# COMPACT_ATOMS: atom_id res chain seq x y z
N MET A 1 -46.68 -51.48 52.40
CA MET A 1 -45.38 -50.70 52.43
C MET A 1 -44.76 -50.77 51.05
N LYS A 2 -44.86 -49.68 50.31
CA LYS A 2 -44.26 -49.54 48.95
C LYS A 2 -42.83 -48.99 49.07
N LYS A 3 -41.83 -49.73 48.58
CA LYS A 3 -40.43 -49.27 48.54
C LYS A 3 -40.22 -48.34 47.35
N ILE A 4 -39.81 -47.13 47.65
CA ILE A 4 -39.40 -46.13 46.66
C ILE A 4 -37.91 -46.36 46.37
N VAL A 5 -37.57 -46.68 45.13
CA VAL A 5 -36.17 -46.75 44.64
C VAL A 5 -35.80 -45.40 44.06
N PRO A 6 -34.74 -44.72 44.52
CA PRO A 6 -34.29 -43.49 43.89
C PRO A 6 -33.53 -43.78 42.59
N ILE A 7 -34.00 -43.18 41.49
CA ILE A 7 -33.27 -43.13 40.21
C ILE A 7 -32.22 -42.06 40.34
N ILE A 8 -30.94 -42.45 40.41
CA ILE A 8 -29.80 -41.52 40.31
C ILE A 8 -29.58 -41.26 38.83
N ALA A 9 -29.94 -40.07 38.33
CA ALA A 9 -29.61 -39.63 37.00
C ALA A 9 -28.14 -39.20 36.95
N LEU A 10 -27.33 -39.99 36.26
CA LEU A 10 -25.93 -39.69 36.03
C LEU A 10 -25.83 -38.67 34.86
N PHE A 11 -25.60 -37.39 35.17
CA PHE A 11 -25.30 -36.36 34.17
C PHE A 11 -23.84 -36.55 33.67
N LEU A 12 -23.66 -37.18 32.52
CA LEU A 12 -22.38 -37.15 31.81
C LEU A 12 -22.18 -35.73 31.23
N MET A 13 -21.34 -34.92 31.86
CA MET A 13 -20.82 -33.72 31.26
C MET A 13 -19.86 -34.10 30.11
N MET A 14 -20.37 -34.06 28.89
CA MET A 14 -19.50 -34.10 27.71
C MET A 14 -18.77 -32.75 27.62
N SER A 15 -17.56 -32.70 28.14
CA SER A 15 -16.63 -31.60 27.89
C SER A 15 -16.23 -31.66 26.42
N ALA A 16 -16.91 -30.89 25.58
CA ALA A 16 -16.47 -30.67 24.21
C ALA A 16 -15.13 -29.91 24.27
N CYS A 17 -14.04 -30.56 23.96
CA CYS A 17 -12.78 -29.89 23.66
C CYS A 17 -13.01 -29.01 22.42
N VAL A 18 -13.35 -27.74 22.62
CA VAL A 18 -13.28 -26.73 21.58
C VAL A 18 -11.80 -26.55 21.27
N LYS A 19 -11.36 -27.07 20.11
CA LYS A 19 -10.02 -26.74 19.61
C LYS A 19 -9.97 -25.22 19.45
N PRO A 20 -8.93 -24.56 19.96
CA PRO A 20 -8.78 -23.13 19.71
C PRO A 20 -8.77 -22.94 18.19
N ASP A 21 -9.60 -22.03 17.70
CA ASP A 21 -9.57 -21.63 16.29
C ASP A 21 -8.14 -21.18 15.97
N LYS A 22 -7.62 -21.67 14.82
CA LYS A 22 -6.33 -21.16 14.33
C LYS A 22 -6.47 -19.65 14.16
N PRO A 23 -5.45 -18.88 14.57
CA PRO A 23 -5.45 -17.45 14.27
C PRO A 23 -5.76 -17.24 12.78
N LYS A 24 -6.65 -16.30 12.48
CA LYS A 24 -6.96 -15.96 11.08
C LYS A 24 -5.66 -15.51 10.42
N GLU A 25 -5.30 -16.15 9.32
CA GLU A 25 -4.19 -15.70 8.49
C GLU A 25 -4.54 -14.34 7.89
N ILE A 26 -3.72 -13.33 8.17
CA ILE A 26 -3.89 -11.98 7.59
C ILE A 26 -3.24 -11.95 6.22
N ARG A 27 -3.98 -11.45 5.25
CA ARG A 27 -3.52 -11.27 3.87
C ARG A 27 -3.40 -9.79 3.56
N PHE A 28 -2.34 -9.41 2.86
CA PHE A 28 -2.17 -8.04 2.42
C PHE A 28 -1.96 -7.95 0.92
N SER A 29 -2.35 -6.81 0.34
CA SER A 29 -2.04 -6.45 -1.04
C SER A 29 -1.29 -5.14 -1.11
N VAL A 30 -0.51 -4.98 -2.16
CA VAL A 30 0.25 -3.77 -2.45
C VAL A 30 -0.33 -3.13 -3.71
N LEU A 31 -0.72 -1.87 -3.64
CA LEU A 31 -0.96 -0.99 -4.78
C LEU A 31 0.20 0.00 -4.83
N GLY A 32 1.12 -0.21 -5.76
CA GLY A 32 2.40 0.50 -5.73
C GLY A 32 2.92 0.97 -7.08
N ASP A 33 4.06 1.62 -7.01
CA ASP A 33 4.90 2.01 -8.15
C ASP A 33 6.18 1.17 -8.23
N SER A 34 7.25 1.71 -8.83
CA SER A 34 8.54 1.04 -8.99
C SER A 34 9.21 0.65 -7.67
N TYR A 35 8.92 1.31 -6.55
CA TYR A 35 9.52 0.98 -5.25
C TYR A 35 9.07 -0.38 -4.71
N SER A 36 7.98 -0.92 -5.25
CA SER A 36 7.40 -2.20 -4.85
C SER A 36 7.41 -3.26 -5.96
N ALA A 37 7.79 -2.90 -7.19
CA ALA A 37 7.74 -3.78 -8.34
C ALA A 37 8.98 -4.70 -8.39
N TYR A 38 8.78 -6.02 -8.38
CA TYR A 38 9.84 -7.01 -8.52
C TYR A 38 9.45 -8.05 -9.57
N GLU A 39 10.43 -8.49 -10.38
CA GLU A 39 10.23 -9.48 -11.45
C GLU A 39 9.55 -10.75 -10.91
N GLY A 40 8.52 -11.21 -11.61
CA GLY A 40 7.76 -12.41 -11.24
C GLY A 40 6.71 -12.21 -10.12
N PHE A 41 6.61 -11.01 -9.53
CA PHE A 41 5.61 -10.68 -8.48
C PHE A 41 4.60 -9.63 -8.91
N VAL A 42 4.78 -9.02 -10.06
CA VAL A 42 3.91 -7.98 -10.64
C VAL A 42 3.43 -8.39 -12.02
N ASP A 43 2.51 -7.61 -12.59
CA ASP A 43 2.03 -7.84 -13.95
C ASP A 43 3.20 -7.92 -14.94
N PRO A 44 3.24 -8.92 -15.83
CA PRO A 44 4.30 -9.07 -16.83
C PRO A 44 4.46 -7.88 -17.79
N GLU A 45 3.44 -7.04 -17.93
CA GLU A 45 3.52 -5.80 -18.72
C GLU A 45 4.28 -4.68 -18.00
N THR A 46 4.53 -4.82 -16.68
CA THR A 46 5.32 -3.86 -15.92
C THR A 46 6.78 -3.92 -16.36
N ASN A 47 7.31 -2.81 -16.84
CA ASN A 47 8.72 -2.65 -17.17
C ASN A 47 9.48 -2.00 -15.98
N ASP A 48 10.81 -2.01 -16.08
CA ASP A 48 11.69 -1.37 -15.07
C ASP A 48 11.38 -1.83 -13.65
N VAL A 49 11.51 -3.12 -13.42
CA VAL A 49 11.29 -3.77 -12.12
C VAL A 49 12.61 -4.15 -11.46
N TYR A 50 12.59 -4.32 -10.14
CA TYR A 50 13.72 -4.98 -9.48
C TYR A 50 13.91 -6.41 -10.02
N PRO A 51 15.18 -6.87 -10.12
CA PRO A 51 16.42 -6.20 -9.72
C PRO A 51 16.91 -5.20 -10.78
N TYR A 52 17.09 -3.93 -10.37
CA TYR A 52 17.72 -2.93 -11.24
C TYR A 52 19.24 -3.04 -11.20
N GLU A 53 19.90 -2.73 -12.33
CA GLU A 53 21.34 -2.57 -12.37
C GLU A 53 21.80 -1.49 -11.37
N ASN A 54 22.85 -1.75 -10.61
CA ASN A 54 23.48 -0.81 -9.67
C ASN A 54 22.64 -0.35 -8.45
N ILE A 55 21.47 -0.92 -8.22
CA ILE A 55 20.67 -0.63 -7.00
C ILE A 55 21.04 -1.57 -5.83
N GLY A 56 21.56 -2.75 -6.16
CA GLY A 56 22.05 -3.72 -5.18
C GLY A 56 21.01 -4.73 -4.69
N VAL A 57 19.73 -4.51 -4.89
CA VAL A 57 18.65 -5.48 -4.60
C VAL A 57 18.73 -6.59 -5.65
N LYS A 58 18.91 -7.84 -5.21
CA LYS A 58 19.15 -9.00 -6.09
C LYS A 58 18.11 -10.11 -5.96
N SER A 59 17.28 -10.05 -4.94
CA SER A 59 16.25 -11.06 -4.71
C SER A 59 15.00 -10.45 -4.06
N ALA A 60 13.86 -11.11 -4.22
CA ALA A 60 12.58 -10.67 -3.67
C ALA A 60 12.58 -10.59 -2.14
N GLU A 61 13.39 -11.43 -1.47
CA GLU A 61 13.54 -11.43 -0.02
C GLU A 61 14.12 -10.11 0.52
N GLN A 62 14.77 -9.33 -0.34
CA GLN A 62 15.30 -8.02 0.01
C GLN A 62 14.26 -6.91 -0.10
N MET A 63 13.12 -7.14 -0.76
CA MET A 63 12.05 -6.16 -0.91
C MET A 63 11.31 -5.93 0.42
N TRP A 64 10.88 -4.70 0.65
CA TRP A 64 10.20 -4.29 1.87
C TRP A 64 8.96 -5.14 2.18
N TRP A 65 8.13 -5.42 1.20
CA TRP A 65 6.90 -6.20 1.38
C TRP A 65 7.17 -7.67 1.72
N HIS A 66 8.26 -8.26 1.18
CA HIS A 66 8.66 -9.63 1.54
C HIS A 66 9.16 -9.69 2.99
N LYS A 67 9.91 -8.68 3.42
CA LYS A 67 10.38 -8.56 4.82
C LYS A 67 9.21 -8.37 5.79
N VAL A 68 8.21 -7.54 5.42
CA VAL A 68 6.98 -7.40 6.19
C VAL A 68 6.27 -8.74 6.30
N ALA A 69 6.03 -9.45 5.18
CA ALA A 69 5.41 -10.77 5.18
C ALA A 69 6.14 -11.76 6.11
N THR A 70 7.46 -11.84 5.99
CA THR A 70 8.29 -12.74 6.80
C THR A 70 8.22 -12.43 8.29
N LYS A 71 8.26 -11.13 8.65
CA LYS A 71 8.29 -10.70 10.06
C LYS A 71 6.94 -10.84 10.75
N THR A 72 5.86 -10.54 10.05
CA THR A 72 4.49 -10.60 10.59
C THR A 72 3.87 -11.99 10.48
N GLY A 73 4.38 -12.85 9.62
CA GLY A 73 3.75 -14.12 9.25
C GLY A 73 2.52 -13.93 8.35
N TRP A 74 2.33 -12.74 7.78
CA TRP A 74 1.24 -12.45 6.84
C TRP A 74 1.55 -12.98 5.45
N SER A 75 0.53 -13.28 4.67
CA SER A 75 0.69 -13.67 3.27
C SER A 75 0.35 -12.52 2.33
N MET A 76 1.12 -12.38 1.26
CA MET A 76 0.79 -11.42 0.20
C MET A 76 -0.27 -12.02 -0.71
N GLU A 77 -1.43 -11.36 -0.79
CA GLU A 77 -2.52 -11.72 -1.70
C GLU A 77 -2.19 -11.30 -3.13
N LYS A 78 -1.79 -10.03 -3.29
CA LYS A 78 -1.41 -9.47 -4.58
C LYS A 78 -0.43 -8.32 -4.46
N ASN A 79 0.56 -8.30 -5.36
CA ASN A 79 1.38 -7.13 -5.63
C ASN A 79 0.93 -6.51 -6.98
N ASN A 80 0.11 -5.47 -6.91
CA ASN A 80 -0.34 -4.71 -8.06
C ASN A 80 0.45 -3.40 -8.16
N SER A 81 1.77 -3.54 -8.33
CA SER A 81 2.67 -2.40 -8.56
C SER A 81 3.04 -2.26 -10.02
N PHE A 82 3.18 -1.03 -10.49
CA PHE A 82 3.56 -0.72 -11.87
C PHE A 82 4.55 0.44 -11.88
N SER A 83 5.74 0.22 -12.44
CA SER A 83 6.82 1.21 -12.45
C SER A 83 6.46 2.47 -13.22
N GLY A 84 6.80 3.63 -12.65
CA GLY A 84 6.49 4.93 -13.24
C GLY A 84 5.03 5.37 -13.12
N SER A 85 4.16 4.53 -12.54
CA SER A 85 2.74 4.88 -12.44
C SER A 85 2.48 6.07 -11.51
N LEU A 86 1.51 6.87 -11.90
CA LEU A 86 0.97 7.99 -11.12
C LEU A 86 -0.25 7.53 -10.31
N VAL A 87 -0.56 8.25 -9.26
CA VAL A 87 -1.86 8.12 -8.59
C VAL A 87 -2.97 8.56 -9.53
N CYS A 88 -2.83 9.72 -10.18
CA CYS A 88 -3.83 10.30 -11.07
C CYS A 88 -3.76 9.76 -12.51
N ASN A 89 -4.82 10.01 -13.28
CA ASN A 89 -4.92 9.63 -14.69
C ASN A 89 -4.22 10.62 -15.63
N PHE A 90 -3.27 11.39 -15.15
CA PHE A 90 -2.55 12.33 -15.98
C PHE A 90 -1.71 11.60 -17.03
N ASP A 91 -2.07 11.75 -18.28
CA ASP A 91 -1.43 11.05 -19.40
C ASP A 91 -0.30 11.93 -19.99
N TYR A 92 0.90 11.78 -19.43
CA TYR A 92 2.08 12.49 -19.92
C TYR A 92 2.96 11.67 -20.87
N VAL A 93 2.88 10.36 -20.76
CA VAL A 93 3.40 9.39 -21.72
C VAL A 93 2.35 8.33 -21.84
N HIS A 94 1.83 8.10 -23.03
CA HIS A 94 0.69 7.18 -23.30
C HIS A 94 0.76 5.82 -22.59
N TYR A 95 1.96 5.39 -22.23
CA TYR A 95 2.19 4.15 -21.52
C TYR A 95 1.85 4.25 -20.01
N TYR A 96 2.32 5.29 -19.31
CA TYR A 96 2.19 5.38 -17.86
C TYR A 96 0.78 5.79 -17.38
N GLY A 97 0.08 6.63 -18.12
CA GLY A 97 -1.29 7.01 -17.82
C GLY A 97 -2.28 5.85 -17.91
N SER A 98 -1.96 4.83 -18.72
CA SER A 98 -2.78 3.62 -18.83
C SER A 98 -2.71 2.72 -17.59
N TYR A 99 -1.72 2.90 -16.70
CA TYR A 99 -1.46 2.09 -15.51
C TYR A 99 -1.46 2.89 -14.21
N SER A 100 -2.21 4.00 -14.15
CA SER A 100 -2.36 4.77 -12.91
C SER A 100 -2.94 3.93 -11.78
N PHE A 101 -2.80 4.39 -10.52
CA PHE A 101 -3.40 3.71 -9.38
C PHE A 101 -4.91 3.60 -9.52
N LEU A 102 -5.57 4.62 -10.07
CA LEU A 102 -7.02 4.61 -10.30
C LEU A 102 -7.47 3.50 -11.27
N ARG A 103 -6.63 3.12 -12.22
CA ARG A 103 -6.95 2.06 -13.20
C ARG A 103 -6.70 0.66 -12.66
N ARG A 104 -5.91 0.52 -11.59
CA ARG A 104 -5.49 -0.76 -11.02
C ARG A 104 -6.11 -1.05 -9.64
N MET A 105 -6.72 -0.06 -9.00
CA MET A 105 -7.25 -0.16 -7.63
C MET A 105 -8.35 -1.20 -7.43
N ASN A 106 -8.97 -1.69 -8.50
CA ASN A 106 -10.02 -2.71 -8.46
C ASN A 106 -9.50 -4.15 -8.50
N ASP A 107 -8.19 -4.33 -8.62
CA ASP A 107 -7.56 -5.64 -8.81
C ASP A 107 -6.53 -5.92 -7.70
N LEU A 108 -7.02 -6.01 -6.46
CA LEU A 108 -6.21 -6.28 -5.26
C LEU A 108 -6.58 -7.60 -4.55
N GLY A 109 -7.43 -8.43 -5.15
CA GLY A 109 -7.90 -9.68 -4.53
C GLY A 109 -8.87 -9.43 -3.37
N SER A 110 -8.67 -10.12 -2.27
CA SER A 110 -9.50 -10.00 -1.06
C SER A 110 -8.61 -9.86 0.19
N PRO A 111 -7.83 -8.79 0.31
CA PRO A 111 -6.89 -8.60 1.40
C PRO A 111 -7.58 -8.13 2.68
N ASP A 112 -6.92 -8.36 3.82
CA ASP A 112 -7.25 -7.77 5.12
C ASP A 112 -6.51 -6.42 5.33
N VAL A 113 -5.42 -6.21 4.59
CA VAL A 113 -4.60 -4.98 4.63
C VAL A 113 -4.22 -4.57 3.21
N ILE A 114 -4.33 -3.28 2.90
CA ILE A 114 -3.84 -2.72 1.63
C ILE A 114 -2.76 -1.69 1.94
N PHE A 115 -1.57 -1.94 1.43
CA PHE A 115 -0.50 -0.95 1.39
C PHE A 115 -0.54 -0.20 0.07
N ILE A 116 -0.65 1.13 0.15
CA ILE A 116 -0.63 2.03 -1.00
C ILE A 116 0.71 2.76 -0.96
N PHE A 117 1.60 2.52 -1.91
CA PHE A 117 2.92 3.13 -1.94
C PHE A 117 3.18 3.83 -3.27
N GLY A 118 3.03 5.15 -3.29
CA GLY A 118 3.13 5.98 -4.49
C GLY A 118 3.21 7.47 -4.20
N ALA A 119 2.78 8.27 -5.15
CA ALA A 119 2.87 9.73 -5.20
C ALA A 119 4.28 10.28 -5.51
N THR A 120 5.33 9.49 -5.45
CA THR A 120 6.68 9.90 -5.84
C THR A 120 6.70 10.41 -7.29
N ASN A 121 6.10 9.65 -8.20
CA ASN A 121 6.04 10.02 -9.62
C ASN A 121 5.16 11.25 -9.88
N ASP A 122 4.06 11.41 -9.14
CA ASP A 122 3.19 12.59 -9.24
C ASP A 122 3.91 13.86 -8.74
N ALA A 123 4.68 13.73 -7.66
CA ALA A 123 5.39 14.85 -7.05
C ALA A 123 6.64 15.26 -7.84
N CYS A 124 7.37 14.29 -8.43
CA CYS A 124 8.58 14.55 -9.19
C CYS A 124 8.31 15.44 -10.39
N ALA A 125 8.84 16.65 -10.35
CA ALA A 125 9.04 17.46 -11.54
C ALA A 125 10.36 16.99 -12.16
N HIS A 126 10.31 16.19 -13.21
CA HIS A 126 11.53 15.87 -13.92
C HIS A 126 12.12 17.14 -14.53
N ASN A 127 13.32 17.49 -14.08
CA ASN A 127 14.14 18.53 -14.67
C ASN A 127 14.63 18.05 -16.05
N GLY A 128 13.81 18.24 -17.07
CA GLY A 128 14.15 17.88 -18.44
C GLY A 128 12.93 17.98 -19.34
N ASP A 129 13.13 18.43 -20.54
CA ASP A 129 12.14 18.92 -21.51
C ASP A 129 11.02 17.92 -21.93
N TYR A 130 10.82 16.81 -21.23
CA TYR A 130 9.97 15.70 -21.71
C TYR A 130 8.88 15.20 -20.74
N VAL A 131 8.81 15.67 -19.50
CA VAL A 131 7.78 15.22 -18.56
C VAL A 131 7.01 16.42 -18.01
N PRO A 132 5.74 16.59 -18.41
CA PRO A 132 4.91 17.65 -17.86
C PRO A 132 4.73 17.47 -16.34
N ILE A 133 4.72 18.58 -15.65
CA ILE A 133 4.47 18.62 -14.20
C ILE A 133 3.02 18.19 -13.96
N VAL A 134 2.82 17.14 -13.16
CA VAL A 134 1.47 16.70 -12.75
C VAL A 134 0.78 17.83 -11.98
N PRO A 135 -0.42 18.27 -12.42
CA PRO A 135 -1.16 19.29 -11.70
C PRO A 135 -1.63 18.75 -10.34
N ILE A 136 -1.49 19.56 -9.29
CA ILE A 136 -1.94 19.13 -7.96
C ILE A 136 -3.46 19.12 -7.82
N GLY A 137 -4.17 20.00 -8.52
CA GLY A 137 -5.64 20.14 -8.46
C GLY A 137 -6.16 20.74 -7.16
N ASP A 138 -7.47 20.96 -7.10
CA ASP A 138 -8.19 21.43 -5.93
C ASP A 138 -8.55 20.27 -4.99
N TYR A 139 -8.95 20.58 -3.77
CA TYR A 139 -9.52 19.60 -2.85
C TYR A 139 -10.99 19.31 -3.22
N VAL A 140 -11.23 18.17 -3.85
CA VAL A 140 -12.56 17.67 -4.24
C VAL A 140 -12.77 16.32 -3.58
N TYR A 141 -13.89 16.15 -2.88
CA TYR A 141 -14.17 14.96 -2.06
C TYR A 141 -15.41 14.16 -2.51
N ALA A 142 -16.08 14.60 -3.58
CA ALA A 142 -17.22 13.91 -4.20
C ALA A 142 -17.44 14.44 -5.62
N ASP A 143 -18.24 13.71 -6.41
CA ASP A 143 -18.71 14.12 -7.74
C ASP A 143 -17.58 14.52 -8.71
N TRP A 144 -16.49 13.73 -8.70
CA TRP A 144 -15.31 14.00 -9.53
C TRP A 144 -15.61 13.87 -11.03
N THR A 145 -15.08 14.81 -11.79
CA THR A 145 -15.02 14.70 -13.24
C THR A 145 -13.75 13.97 -13.70
N GLU A 146 -13.77 13.43 -14.92
CA GLU A 146 -12.58 12.79 -15.49
C GLU A 146 -11.38 13.74 -15.58
N GLU A 147 -11.63 15.03 -15.89
CA GLU A 147 -10.60 16.06 -15.92
C GLU A 147 -9.96 16.27 -14.55
N GLN A 148 -10.76 16.30 -13.49
CA GLN A 148 -10.26 16.39 -12.11
C GLN A 148 -9.42 15.19 -11.73
N LEU A 149 -9.81 13.97 -12.14
CA LEU A 149 -9.04 12.74 -11.90
C LEU A 149 -7.71 12.69 -12.65
N CYS A 150 -7.45 13.62 -13.57
CA CYS A 150 -6.12 13.85 -14.14
C CYS A 150 -5.24 14.75 -13.26
N THR A 151 -5.69 15.16 -12.08
CA THR A 151 -4.95 15.96 -11.10
C THR A 151 -4.80 15.20 -9.80
N PHE A 152 -3.72 15.46 -9.04
CA PHE A 152 -3.31 14.62 -7.92
C PHE A 152 -4.32 14.54 -6.76
N ARG A 153 -4.76 15.70 -6.22
CA ARG A 153 -5.66 15.74 -5.04
C ARG A 153 -7.00 15.06 -5.28
N PRO A 154 -7.75 15.37 -6.34
CA PRO A 154 -8.99 14.69 -6.65
C PRO A 154 -8.79 13.19 -6.87
N ALA A 155 -7.72 12.80 -7.59
CA ALA A 155 -7.42 11.40 -7.82
C ALA A 155 -7.13 10.63 -6.53
N LEU A 156 -6.32 11.20 -5.62
CA LEU A 156 -6.03 10.59 -4.34
C LEU A 156 -7.30 10.45 -3.47
N ALA A 157 -8.15 11.48 -3.46
CA ALA A 157 -9.42 11.45 -2.75
C ALA A 157 -10.35 10.35 -3.30
N TYR A 158 -10.48 10.27 -4.63
CA TYR A 158 -11.25 9.21 -5.29
C TYR A 158 -10.68 7.81 -5.02
N LEU A 159 -9.36 7.66 -5.07
CA LEU A 159 -8.69 6.40 -4.74
C LEU A 159 -9.07 5.91 -3.34
N PHE A 160 -8.96 6.76 -2.33
CA PHE A 160 -9.24 6.37 -0.96
C PHE A 160 -10.72 6.07 -0.72
N GLU A 161 -11.62 6.85 -1.32
CA GLU A 161 -13.05 6.56 -1.25
C GLU A 161 -13.38 5.21 -1.91
N TYR A 162 -12.86 4.99 -3.11
CA TYR A 162 -13.06 3.73 -3.83
C TYR A 162 -12.57 2.52 -3.04
N LEU A 163 -11.33 2.59 -2.50
CA LEU A 163 -10.77 1.48 -1.73
C LEU A 163 -11.58 1.20 -0.45
N ASN A 164 -12.02 2.23 0.27
CA ASN A 164 -12.90 2.07 1.43
C ASN A 164 -14.24 1.41 1.08
N GLN A 165 -14.79 1.69 -0.10
CA GLN A 165 -16.06 1.11 -0.55
C GLN A 165 -15.89 -0.32 -1.07
N MET A 166 -14.85 -0.59 -1.82
CA MET A 166 -14.62 -1.90 -2.45
C MET A 166 -13.99 -2.92 -1.50
N TYR A 167 -13.22 -2.46 -0.52
CA TYR A 167 -12.53 -3.32 0.45
C TYR A 167 -12.89 -2.91 1.89
N PRO A 168 -14.19 -2.96 2.27
CA PRO A 168 -14.66 -2.39 3.54
C PRO A 168 -14.14 -3.11 4.79
N GLN A 169 -13.50 -4.27 4.63
CA GLN A 169 -12.89 -5.05 5.71
C GLN A 169 -11.37 -4.88 5.77
N ALA A 170 -10.77 -4.19 4.78
CA ALA A 170 -9.33 -4.00 4.72
C ALA A 170 -8.91 -2.74 5.49
N GLU A 171 -7.83 -2.85 6.25
CA GLU A 171 -7.13 -1.68 6.79
C GLU A 171 -6.29 -1.05 5.67
N LEU A 172 -6.43 0.27 5.48
CA LEU A 172 -5.70 0.99 4.44
C LEU A 172 -4.51 1.76 5.05
N TYR A 173 -3.32 1.51 4.51
CA TYR A 173 -2.09 2.22 4.85
C TYR A 173 -1.51 2.89 3.63
N PHE A 174 -1.31 4.21 3.70
CA PHE A 174 -0.54 4.94 2.71
C PHE A 174 0.90 5.07 3.20
N LEU A 175 1.83 4.49 2.45
CA LEU A 175 3.27 4.59 2.72
C LEU A 175 3.79 5.85 2.06
N LEU A 176 4.16 6.84 2.85
CA LEU A 176 4.58 8.15 2.37
C LEU A 176 6.10 8.30 2.49
N ASP A 177 6.79 8.28 1.37
CA ASP A 177 8.20 8.67 1.32
C ASP A 177 8.32 10.19 1.58
N MET A 178 8.86 10.58 2.71
CA MET A 178 8.95 11.99 3.12
C MET A 178 9.90 12.81 2.23
N ASP A 179 10.77 12.15 1.47
CA ASP A 179 11.62 12.82 0.47
C ASP A 179 10.97 12.94 -0.91
N LEU A 180 9.89 12.17 -1.18
CA LEU A 180 9.17 12.14 -2.48
C LEU A 180 10.10 12.17 -3.70
N GLY A 181 11.12 11.29 -3.73
CA GLY A 181 11.94 11.09 -4.92
C GLY A 181 13.34 11.68 -4.89
N SER A 182 13.89 12.05 -3.74
CA SER A 182 15.30 12.44 -3.56
C SER A 182 15.81 13.64 -4.36
N GLY A 183 15.87 14.79 -3.74
CA GLY A 183 16.78 15.91 -4.11
C GLY A 183 16.50 16.68 -5.39
N SER A 184 15.64 16.21 -6.26
CA SER A 184 15.27 16.88 -7.52
C SER A 184 13.93 17.60 -7.47
N ILE A 185 13.21 17.44 -6.37
CA ILE A 185 11.93 18.10 -6.20
C ILE A 185 12.11 19.44 -5.46
N ASP A 186 11.40 20.46 -5.92
CA ASP A 186 11.30 21.71 -5.19
C ASP A 186 10.66 21.48 -3.81
N VAL A 187 11.25 22.09 -2.77
CA VAL A 187 10.82 21.88 -1.37
C VAL A 187 9.36 22.28 -1.16
N ASP A 188 8.94 23.41 -1.74
CA ASP A 188 7.56 23.90 -1.61
C ASP A 188 6.57 22.93 -2.26
N ARG A 189 6.95 22.34 -3.41
CA ARG A 189 6.15 21.32 -4.10
C ARG A 189 6.08 20.04 -3.28
N ARG A 190 7.18 19.55 -2.72
CA ARG A 190 7.22 18.38 -1.84
C ARG A 190 6.27 18.58 -0.65
N ASP A 191 6.41 19.67 0.07
CA ASP A 191 5.63 19.96 1.27
C ASP A 191 4.13 20.12 0.92
N LEU A 192 3.82 20.65 -0.28
CA LEU A 192 2.47 20.73 -0.79
C LEU A 192 1.85 19.34 -1.04
N PHE A 193 2.62 18.39 -1.59
CA PHE A 193 2.16 17.01 -1.79
C PHE A 193 1.99 16.29 -0.46
N ILE A 194 2.98 16.34 0.43
CA ILE A 194 2.93 15.74 1.77
C ILE A 194 1.70 16.25 2.54
N GLY A 195 1.52 17.56 2.62
CA GLY A 195 0.37 18.15 3.30
C GLY A 195 -0.97 17.76 2.67
N SER A 196 -1.01 17.58 1.34
CA SER A 196 -2.21 17.12 0.65
C SER A 196 -2.54 15.67 0.97
N ILE A 197 -1.54 14.79 1.01
CA ILE A 197 -1.69 13.37 1.34
C ILE A 197 -2.25 13.24 2.76
N HIS A 198 -1.62 13.88 3.75
CA HIS A 198 -2.08 13.83 5.14
C HIS A 198 -3.52 14.33 5.30
N ARG A 199 -3.85 15.45 4.65
CA ARG A 199 -5.19 16.03 4.72
C ARG A 199 -6.26 15.09 4.15
N ILE A 200 -6.00 14.51 2.97
CA ILE A 200 -6.94 13.63 2.28
C ILE A 200 -7.03 12.28 3.01
N ALA A 201 -5.90 11.72 3.45
CA ALA A 201 -5.87 10.48 4.22
C ALA A 201 -6.66 10.62 5.55
N SER A 202 -6.48 11.73 6.27
CA SER A 202 -7.24 12.03 7.47
C SER A 202 -8.76 12.09 7.21
N TYR A 203 -9.18 12.68 6.09
CA TYR A 203 -10.60 12.77 5.73
C TYR A 203 -11.22 11.37 5.50
N TYR A 204 -10.52 10.50 4.79
CA TYR A 204 -10.98 9.14 4.48
C TYR A 204 -10.57 8.09 5.52
N LYS A 205 -9.93 8.49 6.63
CA LYS A 205 -9.42 7.61 7.70
C LYS A 205 -8.43 6.55 7.21
N VAL A 206 -7.67 6.89 6.19
CA VAL A 206 -6.52 6.09 5.74
C VAL A 206 -5.34 6.41 6.64
N LYS A 207 -4.66 5.37 7.13
CA LYS A 207 -3.49 5.53 7.99
C LYS A 207 -2.26 5.88 7.14
N CYS A 208 -1.54 6.96 7.49
CA CYS A 208 -0.28 7.28 6.86
C CYS A 208 0.88 6.73 7.70
N ILE A 209 1.84 6.12 7.04
CA ILE A 209 3.14 5.76 7.60
C ILE A 209 4.17 6.65 6.91
N ASP A 210 4.66 7.65 7.65
CA ASP A 210 5.69 8.56 7.17
C ASP A 210 7.04 7.84 7.20
N LEU A 211 7.59 7.59 6.02
CA LEU A 211 8.83 6.88 5.83
C LEU A 211 9.99 7.87 5.69
N GLU A 212 10.91 7.82 6.62
CA GLU A 212 12.06 8.71 6.67
C GLU A 212 13.37 7.96 6.39
N GLY A 213 14.34 8.67 5.81
CA GLY A 213 15.71 8.18 5.65
C GLY A 213 15.83 6.96 4.74
N ILE A 214 14.98 6.84 3.72
CA ILE A 214 15.06 5.77 2.73
C ILE A 214 16.33 5.97 1.88
N GLN A 215 17.30 5.07 2.03
CA GLN A 215 18.51 5.10 1.23
C GLN A 215 18.20 4.69 -0.22
N LYS A 216 18.58 5.53 -1.15
CA LYS A 216 18.34 5.34 -2.57
C LYS A 216 19.65 5.30 -3.36
N SER A 217 19.70 4.46 -4.37
CA SER A 217 20.70 4.50 -5.43
C SER A 217 20.00 4.89 -6.72
N GLN A 218 20.50 5.92 -7.39
CA GLN A 218 19.77 6.56 -8.47
C GLN A 218 18.42 7.11 -7.94
N TRP A 219 17.30 6.56 -8.37
CA TRP A 219 15.95 7.01 -7.97
C TRP A 219 15.22 6.01 -7.06
N HIS A 220 15.81 4.84 -6.83
CA HIS A 220 15.12 3.71 -6.21
C HIS A 220 15.75 3.31 -4.86
N PRO A 221 14.95 2.85 -3.90
CA PRO A 221 15.46 2.29 -2.65
C PRO A 221 16.46 1.16 -2.92
N ASN A 222 17.66 1.28 -2.38
CA ASN A 222 18.66 0.22 -2.37
C ASN A 222 18.34 -0.81 -1.26
N VAL A 223 19.24 -1.76 -1.01
CA VAL A 223 19.02 -2.81 0.01
C VAL A 223 18.72 -2.20 1.38
N ASP A 224 19.48 -1.18 1.80
CA ASP A 224 19.30 -0.50 3.08
C ASP A 224 17.99 0.32 3.10
N GLY A 225 17.62 0.89 1.95
CA GLY A 225 16.35 1.59 1.78
C GLY A 225 15.15 0.65 1.90
N GLN A 226 15.20 -0.51 1.26
CA GLN A 226 14.16 -1.55 1.39
C GLN A 226 14.04 -2.05 2.85
N GLU A 227 15.16 -2.20 3.56
CA GLU A 227 15.17 -2.53 4.99
C GLU A 227 14.55 -1.42 5.84
N THR A 228 14.89 -0.16 5.55
CA THR A 228 14.36 1.01 6.26
C THR A 228 12.84 1.09 6.11
N ILE A 229 12.31 0.91 4.90
CA ILE A 229 10.87 0.87 4.64
C ILE A 229 10.23 -0.26 5.46
N ALA A 230 10.74 -1.48 5.33
CA ALA A 230 10.18 -2.65 6.02
C ALA A 230 10.13 -2.44 7.55
N ARG A 231 11.21 -1.95 8.14
CA ARG A 231 11.31 -1.69 9.57
C ARG A 231 10.25 -0.69 10.04
N GLN A 232 10.09 0.43 9.36
CA GLN A 232 9.12 1.46 9.74
C GLN A 232 7.68 0.99 9.55
N VAL A 233 7.40 0.22 8.49
CA VAL A 233 6.08 -0.41 8.31
C VAL A 233 5.79 -1.40 9.43
N ILE A 234 6.73 -2.28 9.78
CA ILE A 234 6.57 -3.26 10.86
C ILE A 234 6.35 -2.56 12.20
N GLU A 235 7.11 -1.50 12.51
CA GLU A 235 6.95 -0.71 13.72
C GLU A 235 5.53 -0.11 13.82
N ALA A 236 5.01 0.42 12.73
CA ALA A 236 3.63 0.94 12.69
C ALA A 236 2.58 -0.18 12.89
N LEU A 237 2.78 -1.34 12.24
CA LEU A 237 1.88 -2.49 12.38
C LEU A 237 1.90 -3.10 13.78
N GLN A 238 3.03 -3.06 14.50
CA GLN A 238 3.11 -3.53 15.89
C GLN A 238 2.19 -2.76 16.82
N ILE A 239 1.99 -1.48 16.57
CA ILE A 239 1.05 -0.64 17.33
C ILE A 239 -0.39 -1.05 17.06
N ASP A 240 -0.72 -1.36 15.80
CA ASP A 240 -2.10 -1.61 15.36
C ASP A 240 -2.54 -3.08 15.59
N PHE A 241 -1.63 -4.04 15.42
CA PHE A 241 -1.95 -5.48 15.39
C PHE A 241 -1.27 -6.31 16.49
N ASN A 242 -0.39 -5.71 17.29
CA ASN A 242 0.41 -6.43 18.31
C ASN A 242 1.22 -7.62 17.73
N VAL A 243 1.81 -7.45 16.54
CA VAL A 243 2.60 -8.46 15.83
C VAL A 243 4.09 -8.46 16.19
#